data_88cd8f175a256d00e391a87186fc084b
#
_entry.id   88cd8f175a256d00e391a87186fc084b
#
_cell.length_a   1.000
_cell.length_b   1.000
_cell.length_c   1.000
_cell.angle_alpha   90.00
_cell.angle_beta   90.00
_cell.angle_gamma   90.00
#
_symmetry.space_group_name_H-M   'P 1'
#
loop_
_entity.id
_entity.type
_entity.pdbx_description
1 polymer ?
#
loop_
_entity_poly.entity_id
_entity_poly.type
_entity_poly.pdbx_seq_one_letter_code
_entity_poly.pdbx_strand_id
1 'polypeptide(L)'
;MKKIAIMCAVLLSIACFMTAFAASSSKTPPVKGGIPEGTKIYAAETTEIEVPSEQKKKAEKATSMDLVLILDKSGSMYGLEKDTIGGFNSMLDKQRESNLPVKVTAVMFNNAVSTIYERTDLNKVKNITEKEYTPQGTTALLDAVGNTLSQLKTLPDIDAKGNKVLVVITTDGKENASKEWTYAKVKALISELQKKNFEFVFLGANIDAAAAAQNIGIKKENAVKYKNTKTGVKANFRAVNAMVDDYAAGEMKAARWKKEVEEDK
;
A
#
# COMPACT_ATOMS: atom_id res chain seq x y z
N MET A 1 40.12 4.36 39.81
CA MET A 1 39.87 5.60 40.61
C MET A 1 38.74 6.37 39.91
N LYS A 2 37.69 6.57 40.73
CA LYS A 2 36.68 7.64 40.71
C LYS A 2 35.84 7.77 39.41
N LYS A 3 34.53 7.35 39.39
CA LYS A 3 33.35 8.08 39.93
C LYS A 3 33.03 9.28 38.99
N ILE A 4 31.85 9.47 38.48
CA ILE A 4 30.56 9.72 39.16
C ILE A 4 29.40 9.60 38.13
N ALA A 5 28.34 8.97 38.56
CA ALA A 5 26.97 9.05 38.07
C ALA A 5 26.36 10.45 38.39
N ILE A 6 25.32 10.82 37.64
CA ILE A 6 24.14 11.63 38.05
C ILE A 6 23.17 11.49 36.86
N MET A 7 22.11 10.74 36.91
CA MET A 7 20.82 10.92 37.56
C MET A 7 20.14 12.28 37.25
N CYS A 8 19.05 12.24 36.48
CA CYS A 8 17.77 12.70 36.99
C CYS A 8 16.61 12.31 36.05
N ALA A 9 15.71 11.57 36.61
CA ALA A 9 14.39 11.28 36.10
C ALA A 9 13.50 12.53 36.22
N VAL A 10 12.62 12.76 35.26
CA VAL A 10 11.39 13.49 35.49
C VAL A 10 10.24 12.69 34.89
N LEU A 11 9.59 11.98 35.74
CA LEU A 11 8.21 11.52 35.62
C LEU A 11 7.29 12.72 35.73
N LEU A 12 6.37 12.89 34.79
CA LEU A 12 5.06 13.48 35.13
C LEU A 12 3.98 12.79 34.31
N SER A 13 3.22 12.05 35.05
CA SER A 13 1.93 11.46 34.78
C SER A 13 0.89 12.52 34.40
N ILE A 14 0.09 12.25 33.36
CA ILE A 14 -1.27 12.78 33.30
C ILE A 14 -2.20 11.59 33.07
N ALA A 15 -2.96 11.34 34.12
CA ALA A 15 -3.98 10.32 34.20
C ALA A 15 -5.21 10.71 33.38
N CYS A 16 -5.68 9.74 32.66
CA CYS A 16 -7.05 9.26 32.53
C CYS A 16 -8.19 10.18 33.03
N PHE A 17 -9.10 10.53 32.12
CA PHE A 17 -10.52 10.63 32.43
C PHE A 17 -11.33 10.13 31.23
N MET A 18 -11.65 8.84 31.24
CA MET A 18 -12.80 8.30 30.52
C MET A 18 -14.03 8.55 31.37
N THR A 19 -15.03 9.27 30.86
CA THR A 19 -16.39 9.17 31.32
C THR A 19 -17.30 8.84 30.16
N ALA A 20 -17.80 7.61 30.21
CA ALA A 20 -18.94 7.17 29.42
C ALA A 20 -20.18 8.03 29.77
N PHE A 21 -20.91 8.50 28.76
CA PHE A 21 -22.24 9.05 28.97
C PHE A 21 -23.25 8.20 28.22
N ALA A 22 -23.96 7.42 28.98
CA ALA A 22 -25.16 6.71 28.53
C ALA A 22 -26.30 7.71 28.30
N ALA A 23 -27.01 7.52 27.19
CA ALA A 23 -28.20 8.27 26.88
C ALA A 23 -29.32 7.91 27.89
N SER A 24 -29.82 8.91 28.61
CA SER A 24 -31.07 8.84 29.33
C SER A 24 -31.97 10.01 28.89
N SER A 25 -33.06 9.64 28.29
CA SER A 25 -34.18 10.53 27.96
C SER A 25 -34.84 11.02 29.26
N SER A 26 -34.82 12.34 29.50
CA SER A 26 -35.76 12.97 30.47
C SER A 26 -36.19 14.34 29.98
N LYS A 27 -37.51 14.51 29.94
CA LYS A 27 -38.25 15.72 29.62
C LYS A 27 -37.90 16.80 30.63
N THR A 28 -37.43 17.96 30.16
CA THR A 28 -37.31 19.17 30.99
C THR A 28 -38.56 20.05 30.84
N PRO A 29 -39.10 20.61 31.93
CA PRO A 29 -40.18 21.59 31.87
C PRO A 29 -39.65 22.99 31.48
N PRO A 30 -40.51 23.89 30.98
CA PRO A 30 -40.10 25.21 30.50
C PRO A 30 -39.75 26.16 31.65
N VAL A 31 -38.53 26.71 31.60
CA VAL A 31 -38.10 27.77 32.51
C VAL A 31 -38.57 29.13 31.94
N LYS A 32 -39.51 29.79 32.64
CA LYS A 32 -39.79 31.21 32.47
C LYS A 32 -38.75 31.99 33.29
N GLY A 33 -37.87 32.71 32.64
CA GLY A 33 -36.96 33.64 33.28
C GLY A 33 -36.52 34.68 32.26
N GLY A 34 -37.03 35.91 32.38
CA GLY A 34 -36.64 37.03 31.52
C GLY A 34 -35.21 37.48 31.84
N ILE A 35 -34.48 37.84 30.79
CA ILE A 35 -33.13 38.38 30.86
C ILE A 35 -33.23 39.81 31.50
N PRO A 36 -32.41 40.14 32.51
CA PRO A 36 -32.39 41.50 33.07
C PRO A 36 -31.86 42.50 32.02
N GLU A 37 -32.57 43.61 31.85
CA GLU A 37 -32.12 44.75 31.05
C GLU A 37 -30.80 45.30 31.62
N GLY A 38 -29.78 45.32 30.78
CA GLY A 38 -28.48 45.91 31.12
C GLY A 38 -27.25 45.05 30.91
N THR A 39 -27.40 43.80 30.41
CA THR A 39 -26.24 42.95 30.12
C THR A 39 -25.62 43.36 28.79
N LYS A 40 -24.48 44.06 28.83
CA LYS A 40 -23.62 44.30 27.65
C LYS A 40 -23.08 42.99 27.18
N ILE A 41 -23.57 42.51 26.04
CA ILE A 41 -22.96 41.35 25.32
C ILE A 41 -21.72 41.89 24.61
N TYR A 42 -20.54 41.53 25.11
CA TYR A 42 -19.30 41.69 24.33
C TYR A 42 -19.34 40.66 23.25
N ALA A 43 -19.39 41.10 21.98
CA ALA A 43 -19.18 40.24 20.84
C ALA A 43 -17.73 39.67 20.97
N ALA A 44 -17.60 38.36 21.13
CA ALA A 44 -16.34 37.72 21.02
C ALA A 44 -15.92 37.85 19.54
N GLU A 45 -14.83 38.60 19.30
CA GLU A 45 -14.14 38.56 18.02
C GLU A 45 -13.75 37.10 17.72
N THR A 46 -14.44 36.50 16.78
CA THR A 46 -13.99 35.23 16.18
C THR A 46 -12.75 35.57 15.37
N THR A 47 -11.60 35.43 15.98
CA THR A 47 -10.37 35.29 15.22
C THR A 47 -10.50 34.02 14.38
N GLU A 48 -10.71 34.17 13.09
CA GLU A 48 -10.56 33.08 12.12
C GLU A 48 -9.11 32.58 12.25
N ILE A 49 -8.97 31.39 12.83
CA ILE A 49 -7.70 30.68 12.80
C ILE A 49 -7.54 30.24 11.33
N GLU A 50 -6.75 30.97 10.57
CA GLU A 50 -6.27 30.50 9.27
C GLU A 50 -5.56 29.17 9.51
N VAL A 51 -6.23 28.07 9.17
CA VAL A 51 -5.61 26.77 9.05
C VAL A 51 -4.61 26.91 7.90
N PRO A 52 -3.30 26.72 8.13
CA PRO A 52 -2.33 26.81 7.07
C PRO A 52 -2.77 25.87 5.95
N SER A 53 -3.01 26.39 4.74
CA SER A 53 -3.26 25.58 3.57
C SER A 53 -2.10 24.60 3.45
N GLU A 54 -2.38 23.30 3.59
CA GLU A 54 -1.40 22.26 3.25
C GLU A 54 -0.91 22.57 1.83
N GLN A 55 0.27 23.17 1.74
CA GLN A 55 0.96 23.30 0.47
C GLN A 55 1.16 21.87 -0.04
N LYS A 56 0.35 21.46 -1.03
CA LYS A 56 0.58 20.21 -1.76
C LYS A 56 2.02 20.27 -2.25
N LYS A 57 2.91 19.60 -1.53
CA LYS A 57 4.31 19.44 -1.95
C LYS A 57 4.24 18.90 -3.37
N LYS A 58 4.70 19.68 -4.35
CA LYS A 58 4.77 19.24 -5.75
C LYS A 58 5.54 17.92 -5.76
N ALA A 59 4.87 16.84 -6.12
CA ALA A 59 5.47 15.53 -6.02
C ALA A 59 6.71 15.47 -6.92
N GLU A 60 7.84 15.11 -6.33
CA GLU A 60 9.13 15.07 -7.02
C GLU A 60 9.12 13.92 -8.04
N LYS A 61 9.59 14.18 -9.28
CA LYS A 61 9.72 13.15 -10.31
C LYS A 61 10.76 12.12 -9.87
N ALA A 62 10.53 10.85 -10.23
CA ALA A 62 11.50 9.79 -10.01
C ALA A 62 12.76 10.01 -10.86
N THR A 63 13.92 9.73 -10.29
CA THR A 63 15.19 9.57 -11.01
C THR A 63 15.54 8.10 -11.21
N SER A 64 14.95 7.22 -10.42
CA SER A 64 15.00 5.75 -10.55
C SER A 64 13.76 5.14 -9.90
N MET A 65 13.50 3.86 -10.19
CA MET A 65 12.40 3.12 -9.59
C MET A 65 12.79 1.69 -9.27
N ASP A 66 12.33 1.22 -8.11
CA ASP A 66 12.24 -0.19 -7.79
C ASP A 66 10.80 -0.66 -8.04
N LEU A 67 10.60 -1.50 -9.06
CA LEU A 67 9.32 -2.15 -9.36
C LEU A 67 9.30 -3.53 -8.71
N VAL A 68 8.44 -3.69 -7.72
CA VAL A 68 8.31 -4.91 -6.94
C VAL A 68 6.99 -5.59 -7.28
N LEU A 69 7.06 -6.79 -7.84
CA LEU A 69 5.93 -7.58 -8.28
C LEU A 69 5.81 -8.83 -7.40
N ILE A 70 4.73 -8.94 -6.64
CA ILE A 70 4.43 -10.09 -5.78
C ILE A 70 3.22 -10.80 -6.40
N LEU A 71 3.47 -11.90 -7.09
CA LEU A 71 2.52 -12.57 -7.96
C LEU A 71 2.10 -13.92 -7.38
N ASP A 72 0.80 -14.10 -7.22
CA ASP A 72 0.20 -15.37 -6.84
C ASP A 72 0.33 -16.39 -7.97
N LYS A 73 0.83 -17.58 -7.63
CA LYS A 73 0.79 -18.78 -8.45
C LYS A 73 0.14 -19.96 -7.70
N SER A 74 -0.84 -19.68 -6.85
CA SER A 74 -1.65 -20.72 -6.21
C SER A 74 -2.54 -21.45 -7.21
N GLY A 75 -3.12 -22.56 -6.78
CA GLY A 75 -3.91 -23.44 -7.67
C GLY A 75 -5.11 -22.77 -8.34
N SER A 76 -5.67 -21.69 -7.77
CA SER A 76 -6.76 -20.91 -8.36
C SER A 76 -6.36 -20.16 -9.65
N MET A 77 -5.06 -19.91 -9.86
CA MET A 77 -4.53 -19.31 -11.08
C MET A 77 -4.40 -20.29 -12.26
N TYR A 78 -4.79 -21.55 -12.07
CA TYR A 78 -4.73 -22.57 -13.13
C TYR A 78 -5.58 -22.18 -14.36
N GLY A 79 -5.01 -22.37 -15.56
CA GLY A 79 -5.60 -22.01 -16.83
C GLY A 79 -5.35 -20.56 -17.27
N LEU A 80 -4.63 -19.77 -16.46
CA LEU A 80 -4.22 -18.39 -16.77
C LEU A 80 -2.71 -18.24 -16.98
N GLU A 81 -1.96 -19.35 -17.05
CA GLU A 81 -0.49 -19.37 -17.10
C GLU A 81 0.02 -18.53 -18.29
N LYS A 82 -0.48 -18.82 -19.48
CA LYS A 82 -0.05 -18.13 -20.71
C LYS A 82 -0.35 -16.64 -20.69
N ASP A 83 -1.49 -16.26 -20.13
CA ASP A 83 -1.89 -14.85 -20.05
C ASP A 83 -1.12 -14.11 -18.99
N THR A 84 -0.77 -14.75 -17.86
CA THR A 84 0.10 -14.19 -16.81
C THR A 84 1.52 -14.03 -17.33
N ILE A 85 2.10 -15.08 -17.92
CA ILE A 85 3.47 -15.04 -18.51
C ILE A 85 3.53 -13.97 -19.60
N GLY A 86 2.60 -14.00 -20.55
CA GLY A 86 2.56 -13.03 -21.64
C GLY A 86 2.35 -11.59 -21.17
N GLY A 87 1.46 -11.38 -20.20
CA GLY A 87 1.22 -10.07 -19.62
C GLY A 87 2.43 -9.52 -18.85
N PHE A 88 3.06 -10.35 -18.03
CA PHE A 88 4.28 -10.00 -17.32
C PHE A 88 5.41 -9.60 -18.29
N ASN A 89 5.68 -10.42 -19.29
CA ASN A 89 6.72 -10.17 -20.27
C ASN A 89 6.44 -8.90 -21.10
N SER A 90 5.20 -8.73 -21.57
CA SER A 90 4.80 -7.52 -22.32
C SER A 90 4.89 -6.25 -21.47
N MET A 91 4.57 -6.34 -20.17
CA MET A 91 4.75 -5.22 -19.24
C MET A 91 6.22 -4.82 -19.11
N LEU A 92 7.13 -5.78 -18.95
CA LEU A 92 8.57 -5.51 -18.91
C LEU A 92 9.08 -4.89 -20.21
N ASP A 93 8.63 -5.41 -21.37
CA ASP A 93 8.98 -4.85 -22.68
C ASP A 93 8.57 -3.38 -22.78
N LYS A 94 7.35 -3.07 -22.33
CA LYS A 94 6.86 -1.67 -22.31
C LYS A 94 7.69 -0.77 -21.40
N GLN A 95 8.11 -1.28 -20.24
CA GLN A 95 8.96 -0.50 -19.32
C GLN A 95 10.36 -0.24 -19.91
N ARG A 96 10.89 -1.14 -20.74
CA ARG A 96 12.19 -0.96 -21.43
C ARG A 96 12.18 0.18 -22.47
N GLU A 97 11.00 0.59 -22.93
CA GLU A 97 10.86 1.77 -23.80
C GLU A 97 11.04 3.11 -23.05
N SER A 98 10.98 3.06 -21.72
CA SER A 98 11.18 4.22 -20.86
C SER A 98 12.67 4.51 -20.64
N ASN A 99 13.01 5.80 -20.48
CA ASN A 99 14.36 6.22 -20.09
C ASN A 99 14.60 6.20 -18.58
N LEU A 100 13.59 5.82 -17.79
CA LEU A 100 13.73 5.73 -16.34
C LEU A 100 14.53 4.47 -15.96
N PRO A 101 15.62 4.59 -15.18
CA PRO A 101 16.29 3.43 -14.62
C PRO A 101 15.36 2.66 -13.68
N VAL A 102 15.05 1.41 -14.02
CA VAL A 102 14.16 0.54 -13.22
C VAL A 102 14.90 -0.70 -12.78
N LYS A 103 14.83 -1.01 -11.49
CA LYS A 103 15.23 -2.31 -10.92
C LYS A 103 13.97 -3.12 -10.63
N VAL A 104 13.97 -4.38 -11.02
CA VAL A 104 12.82 -5.28 -10.87
C VAL A 104 13.10 -6.29 -9.77
N THR A 105 12.17 -6.39 -8.82
CA THR A 105 12.04 -7.52 -7.91
C THR A 105 10.77 -8.27 -8.27
N ALA A 106 10.88 -9.54 -8.64
CA ALA A 106 9.73 -10.38 -8.94
C ALA A 106 9.71 -11.59 -8.02
N VAL A 107 8.66 -11.70 -7.25
CA VAL A 107 8.40 -12.78 -6.30
C VAL A 107 7.13 -13.50 -6.72
N MET A 108 7.21 -14.80 -6.84
CA MET A 108 6.07 -15.67 -7.09
C MET A 108 5.81 -16.51 -5.86
N PHE A 109 4.55 -16.64 -5.48
CA PHE A 109 4.20 -17.36 -4.28
C PHE A 109 2.98 -18.27 -4.46
N ASN A 110 2.99 -19.36 -3.70
CA ASN A 110 1.88 -20.23 -3.41
C ASN A 110 1.96 -20.62 -1.92
N ASN A 111 2.12 -21.89 -1.56
CA ASN A 111 2.53 -22.32 -0.21
C ASN A 111 4.03 -22.14 0.07
N ALA A 112 4.80 -21.70 -0.92
CA ALA A 112 6.19 -21.33 -0.83
C ALA A 112 6.43 -20.00 -1.55
N VAL A 113 7.46 -19.27 -1.13
CA VAL A 113 7.87 -17.99 -1.72
C VAL A 113 9.12 -18.22 -2.58
N SER A 114 9.09 -17.74 -3.81
CA SER A 114 10.19 -17.88 -4.78
C SER A 114 10.53 -16.52 -5.38
N THR A 115 11.70 -15.98 -5.08
CA THR A 115 12.23 -14.78 -5.72
C THR A 115 12.84 -15.14 -7.06
N ILE A 116 12.27 -14.63 -8.14
CA ILE A 116 12.72 -14.86 -9.51
C ILE A 116 13.76 -13.83 -9.93
N TYR A 117 13.52 -12.58 -9.55
CA TYR A 117 14.44 -11.46 -9.74
C TYR A 117 14.53 -10.66 -8.44
N GLU A 118 15.76 -10.33 -8.04
CA GLU A 118 16.04 -9.50 -6.87
C GLU A 118 16.76 -8.24 -7.33
N ARG A 119 16.06 -7.10 -7.26
CA ARG A 119 16.56 -5.77 -7.70
C ARG A 119 17.41 -5.80 -8.98
N THR A 120 16.99 -6.63 -9.91
CA THR A 120 17.70 -6.82 -11.17
C THR A 120 17.41 -5.63 -12.10
N ASP A 121 18.45 -5.06 -12.71
CA ASP A 121 18.29 -4.05 -13.76
C ASP A 121 17.33 -4.56 -14.84
N LEU A 122 16.33 -3.75 -15.19
CA LEU A 122 15.28 -4.11 -16.13
C LEU A 122 15.82 -4.67 -17.46
N ASN A 123 16.93 -4.12 -17.94
CA ASN A 123 17.56 -4.56 -19.18
C ASN A 123 18.22 -5.95 -19.07
N LYS A 124 18.46 -6.44 -17.85
CA LYS A 124 19.00 -7.77 -17.57
C LYS A 124 17.92 -8.78 -17.20
N VAL A 125 16.70 -8.33 -16.93
CA VAL A 125 15.57 -9.21 -16.64
C VAL A 125 15.19 -9.96 -17.90
N LYS A 126 15.13 -11.29 -17.82
CA LYS A 126 14.69 -12.15 -18.94
C LYS A 126 13.17 -12.37 -18.85
N ASN A 127 12.59 -12.75 -19.96
CA ASN A 127 11.20 -13.18 -19.99
C ASN A 127 11.00 -14.43 -19.14
N ILE A 128 9.92 -14.48 -18.37
CA ILE A 128 9.53 -15.69 -17.64
C ILE A 128 8.82 -16.67 -18.58
N THR A 129 8.85 -17.92 -18.19
CA THR A 129 8.25 -19.05 -18.92
C THR A 129 7.38 -19.89 -17.97
N GLU A 130 6.80 -20.97 -18.46
CA GLU A 130 6.09 -21.96 -17.64
C GLU A 130 6.99 -22.57 -16.56
N LYS A 131 8.31 -22.51 -16.72
CA LYS A 131 9.28 -22.97 -15.72
C LYS A 131 9.22 -22.15 -14.43
N GLU A 132 9.08 -20.83 -14.56
CA GLU A 132 9.01 -19.93 -13.41
C GLU A 132 7.56 -19.81 -12.88
N TYR A 133 6.55 -19.86 -13.76
CA TYR A 133 5.17 -19.66 -13.41
C TYR A 133 4.31 -20.91 -13.71
N THR A 134 4.20 -21.78 -12.72
CA THR A 134 3.33 -22.96 -12.75
C THR A 134 2.40 -22.90 -11.54
N PRO A 135 1.09 -22.61 -11.72
CA PRO A 135 0.12 -22.56 -10.65
C PRO A 135 -0.07 -23.89 -9.93
N GLN A 136 0.02 -23.87 -8.59
CA GLN A 136 -0.26 -25.02 -7.72
C GLN A 136 -0.32 -24.60 -6.26
N GLY A 137 -0.90 -25.47 -5.41
CA GLY A 137 -0.87 -25.30 -3.95
C GLY A 137 -1.81 -24.24 -3.42
N THR A 138 -1.49 -23.71 -2.26
CA THR A 138 -2.24 -22.76 -1.44
C THR A 138 -1.63 -21.35 -1.49
N THR A 139 -2.13 -20.40 -0.71
CA THR A 139 -1.82 -18.97 -0.82
C THR A 139 -1.17 -18.44 0.46
N ALA A 140 0.18 -18.39 0.50
CA ALA A 140 0.95 -17.81 1.61
C ALA A 140 1.27 -16.32 1.33
N LEU A 141 0.24 -15.50 1.22
CA LEU A 141 0.33 -14.08 0.85
C LEU A 141 1.15 -13.27 1.88
N LEU A 142 0.90 -13.48 3.17
CA LEU A 142 1.57 -12.71 4.22
C LEU A 142 3.06 -13.01 4.27
N ASP A 143 3.46 -14.28 4.09
CA ASP A 143 4.86 -14.68 4.03
C ASP A 143 5.54 -14.08 2.80
N ALA A 144 4.88 -14.08 1.65
CA ALA A 144 5.40 -13.47 0.43
C ALA A 144 5.63 -11.96 0.59
N VAL A 145 4.63 -11.24 1.08
CA VAL A 145 4.73 -9.78 1.30
C VAL A 145 5.75 -9.46 2.39
N GLY A 146 5.66 -10.13 3.53
CA GLY A 146 6.51 -9.86 4.68
C GLY A 146 7.99 -10.12 4.40
N ASN A 147 8.31 -11.26 3.81
CA ASN A 147 9.70 -11.61 3.48
C ASN A 147 10.28 -10.65 2.44
N THR A 148 9.54 -10.37 1.36
CA THR A 148 9.99 -9.44 0.32
C THR A 148 10.26 -8.04 0.87
N LEU A 149 9.33 -7.48 1.62
CA LEU A 149 9.47 -6.12 2.16
C LEU A 149 10.56 -6.03 3.23
N SER A 150 10.71 -7.08 4.06
CA SER A 150 11.75 -7.14 5.08
C SER A 150 13.14 -7.14 4.46
N GLN A 151 13.35 -7.87 3.37
CA GLN A 151 14.61 -7.86 2.61
C GLN A 151 14.86 -6.50 1.97
N LEU A 152 13.89 -5.94 1.23
CA LEU A 152 14.05 -4.65 0.57
C LEU A 152 14.37 -3.52 1.56
N LYS A 153 13.74 -3.52 2.73
CA LYS A 153 13.96 -2.51 3.77
C LYS A 153 15.42 -2.43 4.23
N THR A 154 16.17 -3.53 4.16
CA THR A 154 17.56 -3.58 4.61
C THR A 154 18.57 -3.03 3.60
N LEU A 155 18.12 -2.76 2.39
CA LEU A 155 19.01 -2.29 1.32
C LEU A 155 19.36 -0.81 1.51
N PRO A 156 20.65 -0.43 1.48
CA PRO A 156 21.10 0.91 1.88
C PRO A 156 20.65 2.03 0.93
N ASP A 157 20.31 1.71 -0.31
CA ASP A 157 19.94 2.67 -1.35
C ASP A 157 18.44 2.61 -1.73
N ILE A 158 17.63 1.81 -1.01
CA ILE A 158 16.21 1.64 -1.35
C ILE A 158 15.40 2.92 -1.18
N ASP A 159 15.75 3.73 -0.21
CA ASP A 159 15.12 5.03 0.08
C ASP A 159 16.02 6.22 -0.31
N ALA A 160 16.96 6.02 -1.25
CA ALA A 160 17.77 7.09 -1.80
C ALA A 160 16.89 8.20 -2.42
N LYS A 161 17.36 9.43 -2.34
CA LYS A 161 16.66 10.60 -2.89
C LYS A 161 16.36 10.40 -4.39
N GLY A 162 15.11 10.60 -4.77
CA GLY A 162 14.65 10.43 -6.16
C GLY A 162 14.36 8.99 -6.57
N ASN A 163 14.75 7.98 -5.77
CA ASN A 163 14.28 6.62 -5.99
C ASN A 163 12.83 6.48 -5.51
N LYS A 164 12.00 5.77 -6.26
CA LYS A 164 10.63 5.42 -5.88
C LYS A 164 10.45 3.92 -5.89
N VAL A 165 9.70 3.40 -4.94
CA VAL A 165 9.42 1.96 -4.83
C VAL A 165 7.93 1.73 -5.04
N LEU A 166 7.57 1.04 -6.12
CA LEU A 166 6.20 0.63 -6.40
C LEU A 166 6.05 -0.86 -6.14
N VAL A 167 5.24 -1.21 -5.16
CA VAL A 167 4.93 -2.59 -4.80
C VAL A 167 3.55 -2.97 -5.30
N VAL A 168 3.47 -3.92 -6.22
CA VAL A 168 2.22 -4.44 -6.78
C VAL A 168 2.02 -5.87 -6.31
N ILE A 169 0.92 -6.10 -5.59
CA ILE A 169 0.51 -7.40 -5.09
C ILE A 169 -0.66 -7.87 -5.92
N THR A 170 -0.54 -9.04 -6.55
CA THR A 170 -1.62 -9.64 -7.36
C THR A 170 -1.95 -11.02 -6.80
N THR A 171 -3.23 -11.23 -6.47
CA THR A 171 -3.73 -12.53 -5.97
C THR A 171 -5.20 -12.74 -6.36
N ASP A 172 -5.60 -13.97 -6.56
CA ASP A 172 -7.01 -14.36 -6.77
C ASP A 172 -7.56 -15.19 -5.59
N GLY A 173 -6.72 -15.42 -4.57
CA GLY A 173 -7.03 -16.23 -3.40
C GLY A 173 -7.00 -15.47 -2.08
N LYS A 174 -7.65 -16.07 -1.07
CA LYS A 174 -7.52 -15.61 0.31
C LYS A 174 -6.26 -16.19 0.93
N GLU A 175 -5.59 -15.41 1.78
CA GLU A 175 -4.53 -15.90 2.65
C GLU A 175 -4.97 -17.16 3.42
N ASN A 176 -4.21 -18.24 3.30
CA ASN A 176 -4.53 -19.51 3.96
C ASN A 176 -3.34 -20.42 4.28
N ALA A 177 -2.10 -19.97 4.05
CA ALA A 177 -0.92 -20.82 4.15
C ALA A 177 0.31 -20.19 4.81
N SER A 178 0.29 -18.91 5.15
CA SER A 178 1.42 -18.23 5.79
C SER A 178 1.69 -18.76 7.19
N LYS A 179 2.97 -18.87 7.54
CA LYS A 179 3.45 -19.45 8.82
C LYS A 179 4.30 -18.47 9.62
N GLU A 180 5.00 -17.55 8.98
CA GLU A 180 5.99 -16.66 9.59
C GLU A 180 5.41 -15.28 9.88
N TRP A 181 4.61 -14.76 8.95
CA TRP A 181 4.02 -13.43 9.00
C TRP A 181 2.54 -13.45 9.38
N THR A 182 2.14 -12.47 10.18
CA THR A 182 0.75 -12.22 10.53
C THR A 182 0.25 -10.92 9.90
N TYR A 183 -1.06 -10.75 9.79
CA TYR A 183 -1.67 -9.49 9.34
C TYR A 183 -1.12 -8.27 10.09
N ALA A 184 -0.98 -8.37 11.41
CA ALA A 184 -0.47 -7.28 12.25
C ALA A 184 0.98 -6.91 11.90
N LYS A 185 1.86 -7.90 11.72
CA LYS A 185 3.27 -7.67 11.35
C LYS A 185 3.39 -7.06 9.96
N VAL A 186 2.67 -7.59 8.96
CA VAL A 186 2.68 -7.07 7.58
C VAL A 186 2.13 -5.64 7.56
N LYS A 187 1.02 -5.38 8.24
CA LYS A 187 0.42 -4.05 8.34
C LYS A 187 1.37 -3.03 8.95
N ALA A 188 2.07 -3.40 10.03
CA ALA A 188 3.06 -2.53 10.66
C ALA A 188 4.22 -2.20 9.70
N LEU A 189 4.74 -3.20 8.98
CA LEU A 189 5.82 -3.04 8.02
C LEU A 189 5.40 -2.16 6.83
N ILE A 190 4.23 -2.38 6.24
CA ILE A 190 3.68 -1.55 5.17
C ILE A 190 3.50 -0.10 5.67
N SER A 191 2.92 0.09 6.86
CA SER A 191 2.72 1.43 7.43
C SER A 191 4.02 2.17 7.70
N GLU A 192 5.10 1.46 8.03
CA GLU A 192 6.44 2.03 8.16
C GLU A 192 6.99 2.48 6.80
N LEU A 193 6.91 1.62 5.78
CA LEU A 193 7.46 1.87 4.46
C LEU A 193 6.68 2.96 3.69
N GLN A 194 5.38 3.08 3.92
CA GLN A 194 4.55 4.17 3.36
C GLN A 194 4.96 5.58 3.85
N LYS A 195 5.70 5.69 4.95
CA LYS A 195 6.27 6.95 5.41
C LYS A 195 7.52 7.38 4.62
N LYS A 196 8.03 6.49 3.81
CA LYS A 196 9.19 6.68 2.94
C LYS A 196 8.72 6.87 1.48
N ASN A 197 9.46 6.33 0.55
CA ASN A 197 9.23 6.42 -0.90
C ASN A 197 8.50 5.19 -1.48
N PHE A 198 7.80 4.41 -0.64
CA PHE A 198 7.07 3.23 -1.06
C PHE A 198 5.61 3.53 -1.32
N GLU A 199 5.11 3.09 -2.47
CA GLU A 199 3.69 3.04 -2.80
C GLU A 199 3.26 1.59 -2.99
N PHE A 200 2.03 1.28 -2.54
CA PHE A 200 1.50 -0.08 -2.53
C PHE A 200 0.19 -0.15 -3.29
N VAL A 201 0.07 -1.14 -4.16
CA VAL A 201 -1.15 -1.44 -4.91
C VAL A 201 -1.53 -2.90 -4.74
N PHE A 202 -2.81 -3.16 -4.59
CA PHE A 202 -3.38 -4.48 -4.41
C PHE A 202 -4.39 -4.80 -5.52
N LEU A 203 -4.09 -5.80 -6.32
CA LEU A 203 -4.93 -6.32 -7.40
C LEU A 203 -5.51 -7.67 -6.97
N GLY A 204 -6.79 -7.69 -6.64
CA GLY A 204 -7.45 -8.89 -6.11
C GLY A 204 -8.54 -9.42 -7.03
N ALA A 205 -8.56 -10.74 -7.31
CA ALA A 205 -9.68 -11.39 -7.97
C ALA A 205 -10.40 -12.33 -7.00
N ASN A 206 -11.64 -12.64 -7.28
CA ASN A 206 -12.46 -13.60 -6.50
C ASN A 206 -12.56 -13.34 -4.98
N ILE A 207 -12.05 -12.18 -4.54
CA ILE A 207 -12.02 -11.74 -3.14
C ILE A 207 -12.50 -10.29 -3.04
N ASP A 208 -12.80 -9.84 -1.82
CA ASP A 208 -12.95 -8.40 -1.55
C ASP A 208 -11.54 -7.78 -1.49
N ALA A 209 -11.09 -7.26 -2.63
CA ALA A 209 -9.76 -6.67 -2.77
C ALA A 209 -9.54 -5.48 -1.84
N ALA A 210 -10.58 -4.67 -1.60
CA ALA A 210 -10.48 -3.51 -0.71
C ALA A 210 -10.30 -3.95 0.75
N ALA A 211 -11.09 -4.92 1.22
CA ALA A 211 -10.95 -5.46 2.58
C ALA A 211 -9.61 -6.19 2.76
N ALA A 212 -9.18 -7.00 1.78
CA ALA A 212 -7.91 -7.71 1.84
C ALA A 212 -6.72 -6.73 1.91
N ALA A 213 -6.73 -5.68 1.10
CA ALA A 213 -5.73 -4.61 1.12
C ALA A 213 -5.69 -3.88 2.48
N GLN A 214 -6.84 -3.48 3.02
CA GLN A 214 -6.94 -2.80 4.31
C GLN A 214 -6.43 -3.66 5.47
N ASN A 215 -6.64 -4.97 5.43
CA ASN A 215 -6.15 -5.90 6.45
C ASN A 215 -4.62 -5.91 6.56
N ILE A 216 -3.93 -5.65 5.45
CA ILE A 216 -2.46 -5.53 5.42
C ILE A 216 -1.96 -4.07 5.39
N GLY A 217 -2.86 -3.08 5.57
CA GLY A 217 -2.47 -1.67 5.70
C GLY A 217 -2.38 -0.88 4.40
N ILE A 218 -2.83 -1.44 3.28
CA ILE A 218 -2.95 -0.73 2.00
C ILE A 218 -4.30 -0.02 1.95
N LYS A 219 -4.30 1.24 1.50
CA LYS A 219 -5.51 2.05 1.39
C LYS A 219 -6.46 1.46 0.33
N LYS A 220 -7.78 1.56 0.58
CA LYS A 220 -8.80 1.05 -0.36
C LYS A 220 -8.74 1.68 -1.76
N GLU A 221 -8.29 2.96 -1.83
CA GLU A 221 -8.09 3.65 -3.11
C GLU A 221 -6.95 3.05 -3.93
N ASN A 222 -6.04 2.30 -3.31
CA ASN A 222 -4.95 1.58 -3.96
C ASN A 222 -5.26 0.09 -4.14
N ALA A 223 -6.52 -0.28 -4.02
CA ALA A 223 -6.98 -1.64 -4.28
C ALA A 223 -8.01 -1.64 -5.41
N VAL A 224 -7.97 -2.66 -6.25
CA VAL A 224 -8.98 -2.89 -7.29
C VAL A 224 -9.27 -4.38 -7.43
N LYS A 225 -10.54 -4.69 -7.67
CA LYS A 225 -10.97 -6.04 -8.01
C LYS A 225 -10.88 -6.22 -9.52
N TYR A 226 -10.17 -7.27 -9.96
CA TYR A 226 -10.12 -7.66 -11.37
C TYR A 226 -10.88 -8.99 -11.59
N LYS A 227 -11.21 -9.30 -12.84
CA LYS A 227 -11.75 -10.60 -13.21
C LYS A 227 -10.64 -11.62 -13.37
N ASN A 228 -10.81 -12.80 -12.79
CA ASN A 228 -9.90 -13.93 -12.98
C ASN A 228 -10.13 -14.59 -14.35
N THR A 229 -9.85 -13.83 -15.41
CA THR A 229 -9.98 -14.20 -16.81
C THR A 229 -8.72 -13.78 -17.57
N LYS A 230 -8.54 -14.31 -18.77
CA LYS A 230 -7.43 -13.95 -19.65
C LYS A 230 -7.33 -12.45 -19.91
N THR A 231 -8.48 -11.80 -20.15
CA THR A 231 -8.56 -10.36 -20.38
C THR A 231 -8.27 -9.58 -19.10
N GLY A 232 -8.80 -9.99 -17.96
CA GLY A 232 -8.56 -9.35 -16.66
C GLY A 232 -7.09 -9.42 -16.24
N VAL A 233 -6.42 -10.55 -16.47
CA VAL A 233 -4.97 -10.68 -16.21
C VAL A 233 -4.18 -9.71 -17.09
N LYS A 234 -4.51 -9.62 -18.39
CA LYS A 234 -3.86 -8.64 -19.28
C LYS A 234 -4.12 -7.19 -18.87
N ALA A 235 -5.35 -6.90 -18.43
CA ALA A 235 -5.70 -5.58 -17.92
C ALA A 235 -4.87 -5.19 -16.69
N ASN A 236 -4.60 -6.13 -15.77
CA ASN A 236 -3.73 -5.90 -14.63
C ASN A 236 -2.33 -5.42 -15.04
N PHE A 237 -1.69 -6.10 -16.01
CA PHE A 237 -0.35 -5.71 -16.44
C PHE A 237 -0.33 -4.37 -17.19
N ARG A 238 -1.42 -4.02 -17.94
CA ARG A 238 -1.57 -2.66 -18.49
C ARG A 238 -1.70 -1.62 -17.38
N ALA A 239 -2.48 -1.92 -16.34
CA ALA A 239 -2.60 -1.05 -15.17
C ALA A 239 -1.25 -0.84 -14.46
N VAL A 240 -0.42 -1.88 -14.32
CA VAL A 240 0.93 -1.73 -13.75
C VAL A 240 1.77 -0.75 -14.57
N ASN A 241 1.73 -0.79 -15.90
CA ASN A 241 2.43 0.18 -16.73
C ASN A 241 1.94 1.63 -16.44
N ALA A 242 0.63 1.84 -16.39
CA ALA A 242 0.07 3.15 -16.06
C ALA A 242 0.46 3.63 -14.64
N MET A 243 0.54 2.71 -13.67
CA MET A 243 1.00 3.01 -12.31
C MET A 243 2.46 3.45 -12.28
N VAL A 244 3.34 2.74 -13.02
CA VAL A 244 4.76 3.10 -13.11
C VAL A 244 4.91 4.50 -13.70
N ASP A 245 4.23 4.79 -14.81
CA ASP A 245 4.28 6.10 -15.46
C ASP A 245 3.81 7.23 -14.53
N ASP A 246 2.65 7.04 -13.88
CA ASP A 246 2.08 8.04 -12.98
C ASP A 246 2.94 8.24 -11.74
N TYR A 247 3.42 7.16 -11.13
CA TYR A 247 4.24 7.27 -9.93
C TYR A 247 5.61 7.86 -10.23
N ALA A 248 6.21 7.53 -11.38
CA ALA A 248 7.46 8.14 -11.86
C ALA A 248 7.30 9.65 -12.09
N ALA A 249 6.16 10.08 -12.63
CA ALA A 249 5.86 11.49 -12.83
C ALA A 249 5.59 12.26 -11.52
N GLY A 250 5.48 11.56 -10.40
CA GLY A 250 5.16 12.14 -9.09
C GLY A 250 3.66 12.19 -8.80
N GLU A 251 2.83 11.62 -9.64
CA GLU A 251 1.37 11.70 -9.54
C GLU A 251 0.75 10.30 -9.63
N MET A 252 0.51 9.65 -8.49
CA MET A 252 -0.24 8.39 -8.50
C MET A 252 -1.74 8.67 -8.66
N LYS A 253 -2.23 8.60 -9.90
CA LYS A 253 -3.65 8.85 -10.22
C LYS A 253 -4.44 7.55 -10.19
N ALA A 254 -5.02 7.20 -9.03
CA ALA A 254 -5.81 5.98 -8.87
C ALA A 254 -6.90 5.81 -9.94
N ALA A 255 -7.54 6.89 -10.38
CA ALA A 255 -8.58 6.84 -11.40
C ALA A 255 -8.06 6.38 -12.78
N ARG A 256 -6.79 6.66 -13.13
CA ARG A 256 -6.23 6.29 -14.44
C ARG A 256 -5.96 4.79 -14.53
N TRP A 257 -5.18 4.23 -13.62
CA TRP A 257 -4.81 2.82 -13.69
C TRP A 257 -5.97 1.88 -13.34
N LYS A 258 -6.91 2.31 -12.48
CA LYS A 258 -8.11 1.53 -12.18
C LYS A 258 -9.00 1.36 -13.41
N LYS A 259 -9.09 2.38 -14.24
CA LYS A 259 -9.85 2.33 -15.49
C LYS A 259 -9.39 1.17 -16.38
N GLU A 260 -8.07 0.94 -16.50
CA GLU A 260 -7.50 -0.19 -17.24
C GLU A 260 -8.04 -1.54 -16.79
N VAL A 261 -8.28 -1.68 -15.47
CA VAL A 261 -8.82 -2.93 -14.88
C VAL A 261 -10.34 -2.98 -14.97
N GLU A 262 -11.02 -1.84 -14.82
CA GLU A 262 -12.48 -1.76 -14.75
C GLU A 262 -13.16 -1.78 -16.12
N GLU A 263 -12.49 -1.36 -17.19
CA GLU A 263 -13.00 -1.41 -18.58
C GLU A 263 -13.15 -2.85 -19.10
N ASP A 264 -12.57 -3.83 -18.42
CA ASP A 264 -12.73 -5.27 -18.73
C ASP A 264 -13.99 -5.90 -18.09
N LYS A 265 -14.97 -5.06 -17.73
CA LYS A 265 -16.23 -5.49 -17.09
C LYS A 265 -17.20 -6.11 -18.09
#